data_b5335deaf90b3d0e4b98641c71c28719
#
_entry.id   b5335deaf90b3d0e4b98641c71c28719
#
_cell.length_a   1.000
_cell.length_b   1.000
_cell.length_c   1.000
_cell.angle_alpha   90.00
_cell.angle_beta   90.00
_cell.angle_gamma   90.00
#
_symmetry.space_group_name_H-M   'P 1'
#
loop_
_entity.id
_entity.type
_entity.pdbx_description
1 polymer ?
#
loop_
_entity_poly.entity_id
_entity_poly.type
_entity_poly.pdbx_seq_one_letter_code
_entity_poly.pdbx_strand_id
1 'polypeptide(L)'
;MGLDMRFALVICLAIAGLSSATLVPAPALAEVVCSGHKLLSSPRPESSCSSLKPRIYPSPDGALRALVLPVDVSLYATPDMESRVVIRTSNGDTVTSKDYLSPRGTNGYYVVNAKWSPDSQFFLYSMASSGGHSPWSFPMMVYSREKKRIAPFSDMIDGKPTLSADFHFDGAHRLVAETWKAPGSLDDKVPVTVDLEDAFGKLPASD
;
A
#
# COMPACT_ATOMS: atom_id res chain seq x y z
N MET A 1 -28.64 -71.23 35.91
CA MET A 1 -28.78 -69.75 36.03
C MET A 1 -27.96 -69.15 34.92
N GLY A 2 -28.60 -68.84 33.81
CA GLY A 2 -28.00 -68.27 32.63
C GLY A 2 -28.27 -66.76 32.58
N LEU A 3 -27.25 -66.00 32.20
CA LEU A 3 -27.40 -64.57 31.83
C LEU A 3 -27.03 -64.44 30.36
N ASP A 4 -28.05 -64.15 29.55
CA ASP A 4 -27.94 -63.76 28.16
C ASP A 4 -27.49 -62.26 28.11
N MET A 5 -26.37 -62.02 27.49
CA MET A 5 -25.90 -60.66 27.26
C MET A 5 -25.93 -60.40 25.75
N ARG A 6 -27.02 -59.72 25.29
CA ARG A 6 -27.17 -59.29 23.89
C ARG A 6 -26.36 -57.98 23.68
N PHE A 7 -25.32 -58.06 22.85
CA PHE A 7 -24.62 -56.88 22.33
C PHE A 7 -25.44 -56.23 21.21
N ALA A 8 -25.86 -55.00 21.44
CA ALA A 8 -26.45 -54.14 20.38
C ALA A 8 -25.29 -53.38 19.67
N LEU A 9 -25.12 -53.67 18.40
CA LEU A 9 -24.17 -53.00 17.53
C LEU A 9 -24.80 -51.69 17.00
N VAL A 10 -24.35 -50.55 17.47
CA VAL A 10 -24.77 -49.23 16.96
C VAL A 10 -23.83 -48.86 15.81
N ILE A 11 -24.36 -48.88 14.57
CA ILE A 11 -23.64 -48.40 13.39
C ILE A 11 -23.87 -46.89 13.28
N CYS A 12 -22.86 -46.07 13.60
CA CYS A 12 -22.88 -44.64 13.26
C CYS A 12 -22.49 -44.45 11.79
N LEU A 13 -23.45 -44.10 10.95
CA LEU A 13 -23.19 -43.57 9.61
C LEU A 13 -22.69 -42.13 9.72
N ALA A 14 -21.41 -41.92 9.44
CA ALA A 14 -20.84 -40.59 9.23
C ALA A 14 -21.18 -40.10 7.82
N ILE A 15 -22.09 -39.16 7.70
CA ILE A 15 -22.38 -38.44 6.45
C ILE A 15 -21.30 -37.38 6.30
N ALA A 16 -20.35 -37.62 5.42
CA ALA A 16 -19.36 -36.62 5.00
C ALA A 16 -20.07 -35.60 4.08
N GLY A 17 -20.44 -34.45 4.64
CA GLY A 17 -20.93 -33.32 3.89
C GLY A 17 -19.78 -32.66 3.12
N LEU A 18 -19.71 -32.85 1.81
CA LEU A 18 -18.87 -32.09 0.90
C LEU A 18 -19.40 -30.65 0.81
N SER A 19 -18.81 -29.72 1.59
CA SER A 19 -19.01 -28.29 1.42
C SER A 19 -18.30 -27.84 0.14
N SER A 20 -19.07 -27.67 -0.93
CA SER A 20 -18.60 -27.02 -2.15
C SER A 20 -18.36 -25.54 -1.84
N ALA A 21 -17.10 -25.16 -1.58
CA ALA A 21 -16.71 -23.77 -1.52
C ALA A 21 -16.84 -23.17 -2.92
N THR A 22 -17.90 -22.41 -3.15
CA THR A 22 -18.05 -21.58 -4.35
C THR A 22 -16.99 -20.49 -4.27
N LEU A 23 -15.95 -20.59 -5.11
CA LEU A 23 -15.00 -19.51 -5.37
C LEU A 23 -15.82 -18.36 -5.99
N VAL A 24 -16.12 -17.34 -5.18
CA VAL A 24 -16.63 -16.06 -5.68
C VAL A 24 -15.48 -15.40 -6.44
N PRO A 25 -15.60 -15.17 -7.76
CA PRO A 25 -14.56 -14.47 -8.50
C PRO A 25 -14.41 -13.08 -7.90
N ALA A 26 -13.17 -12.72 -7.51
CA ALA A 26 -12.87 -11.37 -7.07
C ALA A 26 -13.27 -10.38 -8.18
N PRO A 27 -13.99 -9.29 -7.86
CA PRO A 27 -14.38 -8.30 -8.87
C PRO A 27 -13.12 -7.77 -9.56
N ALA A 28 -13.18 -7.70 -10.87
CA ALA A 28 -12.07 -7.30 -11.71
C ALA A 28 -11.57 -5.90 -11.30
N LEU A 29 -10.34 -5.82 -10.79
CA LEU A 29 -9.68 -4.59 -10.33
C LEU A 29 -9.52 -3.52 -11.44
N ALA A 30 -9.76 -3.89 -12.70
CA ALA A 30 -9.66 -3.01 -13.87
C ALA A 30 -10.68 -1.86 -13.85
N GLU A 31 -11.86 -2.05 -13.28
CA GLU A 31 -12.96 -1.06 -13.30
C GLU A 31 -12.69 0.15 -12.40
N VAL A 32 -11.84 -0.03 -11.37
CA VAL A 32 -11.54 1.02 -10.37
C VAL A 32 -10.54 2.05 -10.90
N VAL A 33 -9.66 1.67 -11.83
CA VAL A 33 -8.63 2.55 -12.37
C VAL A 33 -9.23 3.59 -13.32
N CYS A 34 -10.27 3.25 -14.05
CA CYS A 34 -10.89 4.12 -15.05
C CYS A 34 -11.89 5.14 -14.48
N SER A 35 -12.51 4.88 -13.32
CA SER A 35 -13.51 5.79 -12.74
C SER A 35 -12.95 7.09 -12.16
N GLY A 36 -11.61 7.17 -11.93
CA GLY A 36 -10.95 8.37 -11.41
C GLY A 36 -10.73 9.49 -12.44
N HIS A 37 -10.89 9.22 -13.73
CA HIS A 37 -10.61 10.19 -14.81
C HIS A 37 -11.72 11.20 -15.10
N LYS A 38 -12.88 11.11 -14.44
CA LYS A 38 -14.01 12.02 -14.68
C LYS A 38 -13.80 13.46 -14.23
N LEU A 39 -12.69 13.78 -13.56
CA LEU A 39 -12.45 15.11 -12.99
C LEU A 39 -11.62 16.06 -13.87
N LEU A 40 -11.04 15.57 -14.96
CA LEU A 40 -10.31 16.43 -15.90
C LEU A 40 -11.05 16.42 -17.23
N SER A 41 -11.48 17.58 -17.65
CA SER A 41 -12.34 17.88 -18.80
C SER A 41 -11.70 17.62 -20.18
N SER A 42 -11.12 16.43 -20.38
CA SER A 42 -10.63 16.01 -21.69
C SER A 42 -11.03 14.56 -21.97
N PRO A 43 -11.78 14.29 -23.05
CA PRO A 43 -12.20 12.95 -23.38
C PRO A 43 -11.01 12.14 -23.88
N ARG A 44 -10.44 11.31 -23.04
CA ARG A 44 -9.46 10.30 -23.44
C ARG A 44 -10.19 9.01 -23.80
N PRO A 45 -9.82 8.33 -24.86
CA PRO A 45 -10.47 7.06 -25.23
C PRO A 45 -10.24 6.01 -24.13
N GLU A 46 -11.31 5.32 -23.73
CA GLU A 46 -11.33 4.28 -22.70
C GLU A 46 -10.28 3.17 -22.90
N SER A 47 -9.78 2.99 -24.11
CA SER A 47 -8.77 1.99 -24.47
C SER A 47 -7.40 2.19 -23.82
N SER A 48 -7.07 3.39 -23.33
CA SER A 48 -5.79 3.64 -22.66
C SER A 48 -5.74 3.18 -21.20
N CYS A 49 -6.89 2.94 -20.56
CA CYS A 49 -6.96 2.49 -19.18
C CYS A 49 -6.68 0.98 -19.00
N SER A 50 -6.87 0.17 -20.02
CA SER A 50 -6.84 -1.29 -19.91
C SER A 50 -5.44 -1.90 -19.81
N SER A 51 -4.39 -1.14 -20.05
CA SER A 51 -2.99 -1.61 -20.03
C SER A 51 -2.29 -1.44 -18.67
N LEU A 52 -2.87 -0.64 -17.77
CA LEU A 52 -2.24 -0.27 -16.50
C LEU A 52 -2.53 -1.33 -15.43
N LYS A 53 -1.51 -2.04 -15.00
CA LYS A 53 -1.64 -3.06 -13.95
C LYS A 53 -1.33 -2.46 -12.57
N PRO A 54 -2.27 -2.51 -11.62
CA PRO A 54 -2.00 -2.13 -10.24
C PRO A 54 -0.98 -3.09 -9.61
N ARG A 55 -0.11 -2.55 -8.76
CA ARG A 55 0.71 -3.35 -7.85
C ARG A 55 -0.06 -3.54 -6.55
N ILE A 56 -0.17 -4.78 -6.09
CA ILE A 56 -0.95 -5.14 -4.91
C ILE A 56 -0.01 -5.68 -3.85
N TYR A 57 -0.09 -5.11 -2.65
CA TYR A 57 0.70 -5.46 -1.48
C TYR A 57 -0.24 -5.91 -0.36
N PRO A 58 -0.46 -7.22 -0.17
CA PRO A 58 -1.22 -7.70 0.98
C PRO A 58 -0.44 -7.46 2.27
N SER A 59 -1.13 -7.11 3.35
CA SER A 59 -0.52 -7.08 4.68
C SER A 59 -0.16 -8.50 5.12
N PRO A 60 0.88 -8.69 5.93
CA PRO A 60 1.29 -10.02 6.42
C PRO A 60 0.16 -10.82 7.08
N ASP A 61 -0.76 -10.18 7.79
CA ASP A 61 -1.93 -10.80 8.41
C ASP A 61 -3.12 -11.00 7.45
N GLY A 62 -3.02 -10.54 6.20
CA GLY A 62 -4.06 -10.66 5.17
C GLY A 62 -5.30 -9.79 5.36
N ALA A 63 -5.38 -8.97 6.41
CA ALA A 63 -6.56 -8.17 6.72
C ALA A 63 -6.70 -6.92 5.83
N LEU A 64 -5.60 -6.39 5.34
CA LEU A 64 -5.54 -5.22 4.48
C LEU A 64 -4.78 -5.51 3.18
N ARG A 65 -5.01 -4.66 2.18
CA ARG A 65 -4.27 -4.63 0.92
C ARG A 65 -3.97 -3.19 0.57
N ALA A 66 -2.72 -2.89 0.26
CA ALA A 66 -2.36 -1.64 -0.37
C ALA A 66 -2.30 -1.84 -1.88
N LEU A 67 -2.93 -0.95 -2.62
CA LEU A 67 -2.92 -0.91 -4.08
C LEU A 67 -2.19 0.35 -4.53
N VAL A 68 -1.16 0.17 -5.33
CA VAL A 68 -0.48 1.26 -6.03
C VAL A 68 -0.97 1.25 -7.47
N LEU A 69 -1.80 2.21 -7.80
CA LEU A 69 -2.45 2.36 -9.10
C LEU A 69 -1.63 3.34 -9.93
N PRO A 70 -0.99 2.90 -11.03
CA PRO A 70 -0.41 3.82 -11.99
C PRO A 70 -1.54 4.55 -12.72
N VAL A 71 -1.47 5.88 -12.77
CA VAL A 71 -2.47 6.70 -13.43
C VAL A 71 -1.79 7.52 -14.52
N ASP A 72 -2.14 7.23 -15.75
CA ASP A 72 -1.69 8.01 -16.87
C ASP A 72 -2.60 9.24 -17.04
N VAL A 73 -2.09 10.41 -16.66
CA VAL A 73 -2.76 11.71 -16.84
C VAL A 73 -2.08 12.54 -17.95
N SER A 74 -0.97 12.07 -18.50
CA SER A 74 -0.19 12.73 -19.52
C SER A 74 -0.76 12.47 -20.92
N LEU A 75 -0.71 13.49 -21.78
CA LEU A 75 -0.94 13.34 -23.22
C LEU A 75 0.23 12.60 -23.89
N TYR A 76 1.35 12.50 -23.20
CA TYR A 76 2.57 11.81 -23.64
C TYR A 76 2.73 10.57 -22.76
N ALA A 77 2.77 9.40 -23.39
CA ALA A 77 3.06 8.16 -22.68
C ALA A 77 4.47 8.26 -22.09
N THR A 78 4.56 8.51 -20.79
CA THR A 78 5.82 8.43 -20.05
C THR A 78 5.88 7.08 -19.35
N PRO A 79 7.07 6.43 -19.27
CA PRO A 79 7.22 5.16 -18.57
C PRO A 79 6.92 5.28 -17.07
N ASP A 80 7.03 6.47 -16.50
CA ASP A 80 6.92 6.76 -15.08
C ASP A 80 5.57 7.42 -14.78
N MET A 81 4.54 6.59 -14.68
CA MET A 81 3.18 7.06 -14.43
C MET A 81 2.99 7.43 -12.98
N GLU A 82 2.44 8.63 -12.74
CA GLU A 82 2.07 9.08 -11.41
C GLU A 82 1.13 8.09 -10.71
N SER A 83 1.18 8.03 -9.40
CA SER A 83 0.51 6.99 -8.64
C SER A 83 -0.64 7.51 -7.79
N ARG A 84 -1.65 6.66 -7.63
CA ARG A 84 -2.63 6.71 -6.54
C ARG A 84 -2.37 5.54 -5.62
N VAL A 85 -2.33 5.77 -4.32
CA VAL A 85 -2.25 4.70 -3.31
C VAL A 85 -3.59 4.56 -2.61
N VAL A 86 -4.10 3.33 -2.55
CA VAL A 86 -5.38 3.00 -1.91
C VAL A 86 -5.16 1.87 -0.91
N ILE A 87 -5.59 2.06 0.33
CA ILE A 87 -5.62 1.00 1.33
C ILE A 87 -7.05 0.46 1.41
N ARG A 88 -7.18 -0.87 1.31
CA ARG A 88 -8.46 -1.57 1.36
C ARG A 88 -8.46 -2.69 2.39
N THR A 89 -9.63 -3.00 2.89
CA THR A 89 -9.86 -4.24 3.65
C THR A 89 -9.79 -5.45 2.72
N SER A 90 -9.66 -6.65 3.29
CA SER A 90 -9.75 -7.91 2.53
C SER A 90 -11.09 -8.05 1.78
N ASN A 91 -12.17 -7.43 2.29
CA ASN A 91 -13.49 -7.43 1.67
C ASN A 91 -13.63 -6.40 0.53
N GLY A 92 -12.62 -5.55 0.31
CA GLY A 92 -12.61 -4.58 -0.77
C GLY A 92 -13.01 -3.15 -0.38
N ASP A 93 -13.44 -2.90 0.87
CA ASP A 93 -13.79 -1.56 1.32
C ASP A 93 -12.56 -0.66 1.40
N THR A 94 -12.68 0.57 0.91
CA THR A 94 -11.59 1.55 0.97
C THR A 94 -11.49 2.14 2.38
N VAL A 95 -10.31 1.99 2.98
CA VAL A 95 -9.97 2.58 4.29
C VAL A 95 -9.48 4.01 4.13
N THR A 96 -8.56 4.23 3.20
CA THR A 96 -8.02 5.55 2.85
C THR A 96 -7.41 5.53 1.46
N SER A 97 -7.25 6.72 0.86
CA SER A 97 -6.53 6.85 -0.41
C SER A 97 -5.77 8.17 -0.47
N LYS A 98 -4.69 8.21 -1.25
CA LYS A 98 -3.92 9.42 -1.52
C LYS A 98 -3.46 9.46 -2.96
N ASP A 99 -3.69 10.60 -3.61
CA ASP A 99 -3.28 10.89 -4.97
C ASP A 99 -1.97 11.66 -5.00
N TYR A 100 -1.10 11.28 -5.93
CA TYR A 100 0.17 11.95 -6.20
C TYR A 100 0.21 12.49 -7.62
N LEU A 101 -0.97 12.79 -8.15
CA LEU A 101 -1.18 13.21 -9.53
C LEU A 101 -0.98 14.70 -9.69
N SER A 102 -0.29 15.08 -10.74
CA SER A 102 -0.24 16.47 -11.21
C SER A 102 -1.23 16.68 -12.36
N PRO A 103 -1.67 17.94 -12.61
CA PRO A 103 -2.64 18.22 -13.68
C PRO A 103 -2.20 17.79 -15.08
N ARG A 104 -0.89 17.69 -15.30
CA ARG A 104 -0.31 17.35 -16.61
C ARG A 104 0.42 16.00 -16.63
N GLY A 105 0.50 15.29 -15.50
CA GLY A 105 1.23 14.03 -15.38
C GLY A 105 2.76 14.17 -15.44
N THR A 106 3.29 15.36 -15.18
CA THR A 106 4.73 15.67 -15.35
C THR A 106 5.41 16.23 -14.12
N ASN A 107 4.65 16.50 -13.05
CA ASN A 107 5.18 17.12 -11.82
C ASN A 107 4.64 16.47 -10.55
N GLY A 108 4.06 15.29 -10.65
CA GLY A 108 3.63 14.49 -9.52
C GLY A 108 4.68 13.47 -9.11
N TYR A 109 4.22 12.39 -8.51
CA TYR A 109 5.10 11.34 -8.02
C TYR A 109 4.58 9.95 -8.41
N TYR A 110 5.51 9.03 -8.65
CA TYR A 110 5.22 7.62 -8.80
C TYR A 110 5.90 6.81 -7.69
N VAL A 111 5.23 5.76 -7.22
CA VAL A 111 5.76 4.89 -6.18
C VAL A 111 6.85 4.00 -6.77
N VAL A 112 8.04 4.05 -6.17
CA VAL A 112 9.21 3.23 -6.55
C VAL A 112 9.23 1.94 -5.74
N ASN A 113 9.21 2.06 -4.41
CA ASN A 113 9.28 0.94 -3.49
C ASN A 113 8.13 1.00 -2.49
N ALA A 114 7.60 -0.16 -2.08
CA ALA A 114 6.50 -0.23 -1.11
C ALA A 114 6.52 -1.54 -0.34
N LYS A 115 6.21 -1.48 0.96
CA LYS A 115 6.23 -2.65 1.84
C LYS A 115 5.39 -2.45 3.09
N TRP A 116 4.75 -3.50 3.57
CA TRP A 116 4.16 -3.55 4.90
C TRP A 116 5.22 -3.83 5.96
N SER A 117 5.00 -3.28 7.16
CA SER A 117 5.73 -3.70 8.37
C SER A 117 5.40 -5.17 8.70
N PRO A 118 6.35 -5.91 9.32
CA PRO A 118 6.13 -7.31 9.68
C PRO A 118 4.90 -7.54 10.57
N ASP A 119 4.53 -6.58 11.43
CA ASP A 119 3.35 -6.61 12.31
C ASP A 119 2.04 -6.16 11.64
N SER A 120 2.08 -5.80 10.36
CA SER A 120 0.91 -5.31 9.59
C SER A 120 0.32 -3.98 10.07
N GLN A 121 1.02 -3.21 10.91
CA GLN A 121 0.52 -1.95 11.44
C GLN A 121 0.80 -0.76 10.54
N PHE A 122 1.87 -0.85 9.71
CA PHE A 122 2.28 0.25 8.85
C PHE A 122 2.47 -0.22 7.40
N PHE A 123 2.07 0.62 6.45
CA PHE A 123 2.44 0.45 5.04
C PHE A 123 3.28 1.65 4.62
N LEU A 124 4.49 1.37 4.14
CA LEU A 124 5.44 2.37 3.71
C LEU A 124 5.61 2.32 2.20
N TYR A 125 5.83 3.49 1.62
CA TYR A 125 6.22 3.60 0.21
C TYR A 125 7.07 4.83 -0.03
N SER A 126 8.08 4.68 -0.88
CA SER A 126 8.91 5.75 -1.39
C SER A 126 8.52 6.10 -2.81
N MET A 127 8.72 7.36 -3.18
CA MET A 127 8.30 7.91 -4.45
C MET A 127 9.44 8.64 -5.14
N ALA A 128 9.38 8.70 -6.48
CA ALA A 128 10.22 9.57 -7.29
C ALA A 128 9.35 10.57 -8.06
N SER A 129 9.94 11.71 -8.42
CA SER A 129 9.27 12.72 -9.22
C SER A 129 9.06 12.24 -10.66
N SER A 130 7.86 12.35 -11.19
CA SER A 130 7.53 12.03 -12.58
C SER A 130 8.19 12.99 -13.58
N GLY A 131 8.52 14.20 -13.14
CA GLY A 131 9.19 15.22 -13.97
C GLY A 131 10.71 15.22 -13.88
N GLY A 132 11.32 14.33 -13.07
CA GLY A 132 12.78 14.27 -12.90
C GLY A 132 13.39 15.48 -12.19
N HIS A 133 12.58 16.37 -11.59
CA HIS A 133 13.06 17.62 -11.00
C HIS A 133 13.79 17.46 -9.66
N SER A 134 13.70 16.31 -9.03
CA SER A 134 14.33 16.02 -7.73
C SER A 134 14.91 14.61 -7.69
N PRO A 135 15.88 14.27 -8.55
CA PRO A 135 16.42 12.91 -8.67
C PRO A 135 17.15 12.44 -7.41
N TRP A 136 17.46 13.34 -6.49
CA TRP A 136 18.14 13.08 -5.22
C TRP A 136 17.22 12.92 -4.02
N SER A 137 15.92 13.16 -4.19
CA SER A 137 14.93 13.07 -3.10
C SER A 137 13.86 12.05 -3.43
N PHE A 138 13.64 11.12 -2.51
CA PHE A 138 12.60 10.09 -2.61
C PHE A 138 11.60 10.28 -1.46
N PRO A 139 10.60 11.16 -1.62
CA PRO A 139 9.60 11.35 -0.59
C PRO A 139 9.01 10.01 -0.16
N MET A 140 8.96 9.79 1.15
CA MET A 140 8.44 8.56 1.74
C MET A 140 7.18 8.87 2.53
N MET A 141 6.20 7.99 2.43
CA MET A 141 4.92 8.08 3.11
C MET A 141 4.69 6.86 3.97
N VAL A 142 4.02 7.06 5.08
CA VAL A 142 3.67 6.01 6.04
C VAL A 142 2.16 6.03 6.26
N TYR A 143 1.51 4.91 5.99
CA TYR A 143 0.15 4.65 6.43
C TYR A 143 0.18 3.98 7.80
N SER A 144 -0.60 4.46 8.76
CA SER A 144 -0.85 3.80 10.04
C SER A 144 -2.24 3.16 10.04
N ARG A 145 -2.27 1.87 10.36
CA ARG A 145 -3.52 1.10 10.48
C ARG A 145 -4.40 1.59 11.63
N GLU A 146 -3.80 1.87 12.76
CA GLU A 146 -4.50 2.38 13.95
C GLU A 146 -5.16 3.74 13.66
N LYS A 147 -4.39 4.66 13.10
CA LYS A 147 -4.86 6.01 12.80
C LYS A 147 -5.63 6.12 11.49
N LYS A 148 -5.63 5.08 10.64
CA LYS A 148 -6.29 5.01 9.32
C LYS A 148 -5.93 6.18 8.40
N ARG A 149 -4.72 6.72 8.53
CA ARG A 149 -4.24 7.87 7.74
C ARG A 149 -2.84 7.66 7.19
N ILE A 150 -2.51 8.45 6.16
CA ILE A 150 -1.19 8.50 5.53
C ILE A 150 -0.53 9.82 5.91
N ALA A 151 0.72 9.77 6.39
CA ALA A 151 1.53 10.92 6.75
C ALA A 151 2.90 10.88 6.06
N PRO A 152 3.54 12.05 5.79
CA PRO A 152 4.91 12.10 5.32
C PRO A 152 5.88 11.54 6.37
N PHE A 153 6.85 10.74 5.94
CA PHE A 153 7.90 10.26 6.82
C PHE A 153 8.83 11.40 7.29
N SER A 154 9.01 12.44 6.47
CA SER A 154 9.74 13.64 6.85
C SER A 154 9.24 14.27 8.16
N ASP A 155 7.92 14.22 8.40
CA ASP A 155 7.33 14.77 9.63
C ASP A 155 7.76 13.99 10.89
N MET A 156 8.27 12.78 10.72
CA MET A 156 8.77 11.90 11.78
C MET A 156 10.28 12.05 12.01
N ILE A 157 10.99 12.78 11.13
CA ILE A 157 12.44 12.97 11.14
C ILE A 157 12.83 14.45 11.02
N ASP A 158 12.10 15.32 11.71
CA ASP A 158 12.37 16.77 11.79
C ASP A 158 12.41 17.48 10.40
N GLY A 159 11.57 17.05 9.48
CA GLY A 159 11.46 17.64 8.13
C GLY A 159 12.59 17.26 7.18
N LYS A 160 13.48 16.35 7.56
CA LYS A 160 14.60 15.93 6.71
C LYS A 160 14.09 15.13 5.49
N PRO A 161 14.67 15.32 4.29
CA PRO A 161 14.34 14.52 3.13
C PRO A 161 14.95 13.12 3.23
N THR A 162 14.30 12.15 2.60
CA THR A 162 14.87 10.82 2.34
C THR A 162 15.65 10.84 1.03
N LEU A 163 16.83 10.23 1.03
CA LEU A 163 17.80 10.28 -0.07
C LEU A 163 17.92 8.97 -0.83
N SER A 164 17.19 7.95 -0.41
CA SER A 164 17.11 6.66 -1.09
C SER A 164 15.65 6.24 -1.21
N ALA A 165 15.33 5.57 -2.31
CA ALA A 165 14.05 4.88 -2.42
C ALA A 165 14.01 3.62 -1.55
N ASP A 166 15.18 3.12 -1.16
CA ASP A 166 15.30 1.90 -0.37
C ASP A 166 15.13 2.17 1.12
N PHE A 167 14.44 1.26 1.76
CA PHE A 167 14.25 1.22 3.20
C PHE A 167 14.03 -0.23 3.65
N HIS A 168 14.25 -0.48 4.92
CA HIS A 168 13.95 -1.78 5.49
C HIS A 168 13.44 -1.67 6.92
N PHE A 169 12.80 -2.74 7.39
CA PHE A 169 12.40 -2.88 8.78
C PHE A 169 13.47 -3.63 9.56
N ASP A 170 13.84 -3.08 10.72
CA ASP A 170 14.65 -3.72 11.75
C ASP A 170 13.73 -4.05 12.94
N GLY A 171 13.06 -5.19 12.87
CA GLY A 171 12.00 -5.60 13.81
C GLY A 171 10.59 -5.38 13.28
N ALA A 172 9.61 -5.30 14.18
CA ALA A 172 8.19 -5.29 13.85
C ALA A 172 7.77 -4.00 13.10
N HIS A 173 8.13 -2.84 13.64
CA HIS A 173 7.73 -1.52 13.14
C HIS A 173 8.86 -0.47 13.20
N ARG A 174 10.11 -0.90 13.45
CA ARG A 174 11.27 -0.02 13.41
C ARG A 174 11.78 0.10 11.98
N LEU A 175 11.72 1.32 11.44
CA LEU A 175 12.11 1.65 10.07
C LEU A 175 13.54 2.17 10.03
N VAL A 176 14.31 1.71 9.04
CA VAL A 176 15.62 2.26 8.70
C VAL A 176 15.56 2.80 7.28
N ALA A 177 15.93 4.08 7.13
CA ALA A 177 16.02 4.80 5.86
C ALA A 177 17.28 5.68 5.82
N GLU A 178 17.58 6.29 4.67
CA GLU A 178 18.71 7.22 4.52
C GLU A 178 18.24 8.67 4.45
N THR A 179 18.92 9.55 5.16
CA THR A 179 18.69 11.00 5.16
C THR A 179 20.01 11.78 5.11
N TRP A 180 19.94 13.09 5.07
CA TRP A 180 21.13 13.95 5.16
C TRP A 180 21.68 14.02 6.58
N LYS A 181 23.00 13.99 6.67
CA LYS A 181 23.70 14.34 7.92
C LYS A 181 23.53 15.81 8.26
N ALA A 182 23.65 16.68 7.27
CA ALA A 182 23.42 18.12 7.39
C ALA A 182 22.65 18.62 6.15
N PRO A 183 21.82 19.68 6.29
CA PRO A 183 21.10 20.25 5.16
C PRO A 183 22.03 20.65 4.01
N GLY A 184 21.71 20.20 2.80
CA GLY A 184 22.44 20.54 1.57
C GLY A 184 23.64 19.64 1.23
N SER A 185 24.01 18.69 2.08
CA SER A 185 25.09 17.73 1.78
C SER A 185 24.52 16.46 1.14
N LEU A 186 24.52 16.39 -0.19
CA LEU A 186 24.05 15.23 -0.93
C LEU A 186 24.96 14.00 -0.76
N ASP A 187 26.23 14.22 -0.43
CA ASP A 187 27.24 13.17 -0.31
C ASP A 187 27.31 12.57 1.10
N ASP A 188 26.82 13.30 2.11
CA ASP A 188 26.85 12.86 3.51
C ASP A 188 25.52 12.21 3.91
N LYS A 189 25.24 11.04 3.36
CA LYS A 189 24.10 10.24 3.75
C LYS A 189 24.34 9.54 5.08
N VAL A 190 23.31 9.54 5.93
CA VAL A 190 23.33 8.81 7.19
C VAL A 190 22.05 7.99 7.34
N PRO A 191 22.14 6.80 7.93
CA PRO A 191 20.96 6.05 8.28
C PRO A 191 20.20 6.77 9.39
N VAL A 192 18.89 6.79 9.27
CA VAL A 192 17.95 7.18 10.32
C VAL A 192 17.11 5.96 10.69
N THR A 193 16.98 5.72 11.99
CA THR A 193 16.13 4.64 12.51
C THR A 193 14.99 5.27 13.29
N VAL A 194 13.77 4.92 12.96
CA VAL A 194 12.55 5.46 13.55
C VAL A 194 11.65 4.33 14.03
N ASP A 195 11.21 4.39 15.27
CA ASP A 195 10.09 3.61 15.74
C ASP A 195 8.80 4.28 15.25
N LEU A 196 8.07 3.59 14.37
CA LEU A 196 6.92 4.18 13.68
C LEU A 196 5.72 4.36 14.61
N GLU A 197 5.57 3.53 15.63
CA GLU A 197 4.47 3.65 16.60
C GLU A 197 4.65 4.94 17.40
N ASP A 198 5.83 5.12 17.99
CA ASP A 198 6.17 6.31 18.75
C ASP A 198 6.12 7.59 17.90
N ALA A 199 6.70 7.55 16.70
CA ALA A 199 6.77 8.71 15.83
C ALA A 199 5.40 9.14 15.31
N PHE A 200 4.58 8.18 14.89
CA PHE A 200 3.23 8.45 14.41
C PHE A 200 2.31 8.96 15.52
N GLY A 201 2.50 8.47 16.75
CA GLY A 201 1.79 8.92 17.95
C GLY A 201 2.03 10.39 18.30
N LYS A 202 3.16 10.94 17.92
CA LYS A 202 3.54 12.35 18.16
C LYS A 202 3.02 13.31 17.09
N LEU A 203 2.57 12.80 15.95
CA LEU A 203 2.04 13.64 14.88
C LEU A 203 0.69 14.26 15.29
N PRO A 204 0.46 15.54 14.95
CA PRO A 204 -0.82 16.17 15.21
C PRO A 204 -1.96 15.39 14.51
N ALA A 205 -3.14 15.42 15.11
CA ALA A 205 -4.33 14.92 14.44
C ALA A 205 -4.51 15.76 13.14
N SER A 206 -4.71 15.07 12.01
CA SER A 206 -5.09 15.80 10.78
C SER A 206 -6.55 16.23 10.92
N ASP A 207 -6.78 17.50 10.69
CA ASP A 207 -8.12 18.09 10.54
C ASP A 207 -8.86 17.48 9.34
#